data_ba535d82f501411458b350c9870135c0
#
_entry.id   ba535d82f501411458b350c9870135c0
#
_cell.length_a   1.000
_cell.length_b   1.000
_cell.length_c   1.000
_cell.angle_alpha   90.00
_cell.angle_beta   90.00
_cell.angle_gamma   90.00
#
_symmetry.space_group_name_H-M   'P 1'
#
loop_
_entity.id
_entity.type
_entity.pdbx_description
1 polymer ?
#
loop_
_entity_poly.entity_id
_entity_poly.type
_entity_poly.pdbx_seq_one_letter_code
_entity_poly.pdbx_strand_id
1 'polypeptide(L)'
;MRRAFISAFMLVSTAVSLHAQTASTDDLNRRISQRAFEAVVWGMPVVNYDLMVQEMLSKTKGKVNQVIYWGRPLDSKNQTLTPNPDALYFIAFYNTKDGPIVLDLPPADASGSFNANIVTVWQMPLEDAGRLGIDKGQGVKLLILPPGYKGTPPKGYAVRQSDTFGGYMLFRANLKSHSAADVDAAIAYGKRMKIYPLAQAANPPPTVFTDVKDVDFDSTIRYDASFFTNLDRMVQNEPWLQRDRAIIDQLKTLRD
;
A
#
# COMPACT_ATOMS: atom_id res chain seq x y z
N MET A 1 -10.89 18.17 95.44
CA MET A 1 -11.95 18.11 94.45
C MET A 1 -11.34 18.51 93.07
N ARG A 2 -10.96 17.57 92.22
CA ARG A 2 -10.50 17.79 90.88
C ARG A 2 -11.48 17.08 89.96
N ARG A 3 -12.19 17.83 89.14
CA ARG A 3 -13.10 17.31 88.10
C ARG A 3 -12.29 17.07 86.87
N ALA A 4 -12.23 15.83 86.36
CA ALA A 4 -11.66 15.43 85.10
C ALA A 4 -12.72 15.62 83.99
N PHE A 5 -12.41 16.41 82.96
CA PHE A 5 -13.19 16.49 81.74
C PHE A 5 -12.66 15.45 80.79
N ILE A 6 -13.48 14.48 80.38
CA ILE A 6 -13.21 13.54 79.34
C ILE A 6 -13.81 14.12 78.08
N SER A 7 -12.96 14.59 77.17
CA SER A 7 -13.37 15.00 75.81
C SER A 7 -13.39 13.77 74.86
N ALA A 8 -14.58 13.34 74.48
CA ALA A 8 -14.74 12.31 73.45
C ALA A 8 -14.50 12.92 72.11
N PHE A 9 -13.44 12.48 71.45
CA PHE A 9 -13.16 12.83 70.04
C PHE A 9 -13.90 11.84 69.14
N MET A 10 -15.00 12.30 68.53
CA MET A 10 -15.72 11.52 67.51
C MET A 10 -14.94 11.60 66.20
N LEU A 11 -14.26 10.51 65.76
CA LEU A 11 -13.71 10.34 64.44
C LEU A 11 -14.85 10.04 63.44
N VAL A 12 -15.19 11.00 62.65
CA VAL A 12 -16.08 10.80 61.50
C VAL A 12 -15.21 10.26 60.35
N SER A 13 -15.25 8.95 60.15
CA SER A 13 -14.65 8.29 58.99
C SER A 13 -15.55 8.51 57.80
N THR A 14 -15.23 9.47 56.93
CA THR A 14 -15.84 9.61 55.60
C THR A 14 -15.27 8.53 54.72
N ALA A 15 -15.99 7.44 54.54
CA ALA A 15 -15.73 6.44 53.52
C ALA A 15 -16.00 7.08 52.15
N VAL A 16 -14.96 7.50 51.48
CA VAL A 16 -15.05 7.87 50.05
C VAL A 16 -15.22 6.57 49.27
N SER A 17 -16.46 6.23 48.92
CA SER A 17 -16.76 5.14 48.01
C SER A 17 -16.25 5.53 46.65
N LEU A 18 -15.08 5.00 46.23
CA LEU A 18 -14.67 5.00 44.82
C LEU A 18 -15.66 4.12 44.06
N HIS A 19 -16.67 4.73 43.52
CA HIS A 19 -17.47 4.09 42.49
C HIS A 19 -16.61 4.02 41.23
N ALA A 20 -15.99 2.87 40.97
CA ALA A 20 -15.52 2.55 39.63
C ALA A 20 -16.75 2.57 38.72
N GLN A 21 -16.94 3.64 37.96
CA GLN A 21 -17.98 3.71 36.97
C GLN A 21 -17.65 2.65 35.90
N THR A 22 -18.31 1.50 35.99
CA THR A 22 -18.37 0.57 34.87
C THR A 22 -19.00 1.32 33.71
N ALA A 23 -18.23 1.48 32.60
CA ALA A 23 -18.75 2.11 31.39
C ALA A 23 -20.06 1.42 30.99
N SER A 24 -21.09 2.20 30.71
CA SER A 24 -22.35 1.62 30.23
C SER A 24 -22.10 0.89 28.90
N THR A 25 -22.92 -0.12 28.58
CA THR A 25 -22.86 -0.82 27.28
C THR A 25 -22.90 0.17 26.11
N ASP A 26 -23.68 1.25 26.26
CA ASP A 26 -23.77 2.31 25.24
C ASP A 26 -22.46 3.09 25.09
N ASP A 27 -21.75 3.36 26.17
CA ASP A 27 -20.45 4.02 26.12
C ASP A 27 -19.39 3.12 25.47
N LEU A 28 -19.41 1.82 25.77
CA LEU A 28 -18.55 0.85 25.15
C LEU A 28 -18.82 0.76 23.64
N ASN A 29 -20.08 0.60 23.24
CA ASN A 29 -20.47 0.56 21.83
C ASN A 29 -20.07 1.82 21.07
N ARG A 30 -20.19 2.99 21.70
CA ARG A 30 -19.78 4.26 21.12
C ARG A 30 -18.25 4.30 20.90
N ARG A 31 -17.45 3.85 21.88
CA ARG A 31 -15.99 3.76 21.73
C ARG A 31 -15.59 2.80 20.64
N ILE A 32 -16.20 1.61 20.57
CA ILE A 32 -15.94 0.62 19.52
C ILE A 32 -16.23 1.23 18.14
N SER A 33 -17.39 1.87 17.99
CA SER A 33 -17.77 2.49 16.71
C SER A 33 -16.81 3.60 16.30
N GLN A 34 -16.38 4.44 17.24
CA GLN A 34 -15.40 5.49 16.99
C GLN A 34 -14.06 4.91 16.54
N ARG A 35 -13.54 3.90 17.25
CA ARG A 35 -12.27 3.25 16.88
C ARG A 35 -12.36 2.51 15.55
N ALA A 36 -13.50 1.87 15.27
CA ALA A 36 -13.73 1.23 13.97
C ALA A 36 -13.69 2.26 12.84
N PHE A 37 -14.32 3.42 13.01
CA PHE A 37 -14.27 4.51 12.04
C PHE A 37 -12.83 5.02 11.82
N GLU A 38 -12.09 5.27 12.89
CA GLU A 38 -10.68 5.70 12.82
C GLU A 38 -9.81 4.66 12.10
N ALA A 39 -10.03 3.36 12.39
CA ALA A 39 -9.33 2.27 11.71
C ALA A 39 -9.66 2.22 10.20
N VAL A 40 -10.91 2.48 9.82
CA VAL A 40 -11.31 2.55 8.40
C VAL A 40 -10.60 3.71 7.71
N VAL A 41 -10.61 4.91 8.29
CA VAL A 41 -9.96 6.09 7.69
C VAL A 41 -8.45 5.85 7.53
N TRP A 42 -7.81 5.32 8.57
CA TRP A 42 -6.37 5.01 8.55
C TRP A 42 -6.03 3.88 7.57
N GLY A 43 -6.80 2.80 7.61
CA GLY A 43 -6.53 1.57 6.86
C GLY A 43 -6.93 1.61 5.38
N MET A 44 -7.69 2.61 4.95
CA MET A 44 -8.24 2.67 3.59
C MET A 44 -7.20 2.48 2.48
N PRO A 45 -6.03 3.16 2.49
CA PRO A 45 -5.04 3.00 1.43
C PRO A 45 -4.47 1.58 1.35
N VAL A 46 -4.16 0.98 2.49
CA VAL A 46 -3.55 -0.36 2.55
C VAL A 46 -4.56 -1.46 2.23
N VAL A 47 -5.83 -1.29 2.62
CA VAL A 47 -6.91 -2.21 2.24
C VAL A 47 -7.17 -2.16 0.74
N ASN A 48 -7.16 -0.97 0.12
CA ASN A 48 -7.27 -0.86 -1.33
C ASN A 48 -6.10 -1.57 -2.05
N TYR A 49 -4.87 -1.40 -1.57
CA TYR A 49 -3.71 -2.14 -2.09
C TYR A 49 -3.92 -3.66 -1.98
N ASP A 50 -4.34 -4.16 -0.81
CA ASP A 50 -4.59 -5.58 -0.60
C ASP A 50 -5.64 -6.11 -1.58
N LEU A 51 -6.76 -5.39 -1.76
CA LEU A 51 -7.80 -5.77 -2.71
C LEU A 51 -7.27 -5.85 -4.14
N MET A 52 -6.46 -4.90 -4.60
CA MET A 52 -5.82 -4.98 -5.91
C MET A 52 -4.93 -6.23 -6.06
N VAL A 53 -4.15 -6.56 -5.03
CA VAL A 53 -3.32 -7.77 -5.03
C VAL A 53 -4.17 -9.03 -5.04
N GLN A 54 -5.24 -9.10 -4.23
CA GLN A 54 -6.15 -10.25 -4.19
C GLN A 54 -6.88 -10.45 -5.52
N GLU A 55 -7.31 -9.38 -6.18
CA GLU A 55 -7.90 -9.46 -7.53
C GLU A 55 -6.91 -10.06 -8.54
N MET A 56 -5.65 -9.59 -8.54
CA MET A 56 -4.61 -10.17 -9.38
C MET A 56 -4.42 -11.67 -9.09
N LEU A 57 -4.27 -12.05 -7.82
CA LEU A 57 -3.94 -13.43 -7.43
C LEU A 57 -5.10 -14.40 -7.67
N SER A 58 -6.35 -13.96 -7.45
CA SER A 58 -7.52 -14.82 -7.53
C SER A 58 -8.13 -14.93 -8.93
N LYS A 59 -8.08 -13.85 -9.71
CA LYS A 59 -8.77 -13.79 -11.01
C LYS A 59 -7.83 -13.87 -12.21
N THR A 60 -6.51 -13.82 -11.99
CA THR A 60 -5.53 -13.84 -13.08
C THR A 60 -4.45 -14.90 -12.84
N LYS A 61 -3.52 -15.05 -13.81
CA LYS A 61 -2.30 -15.83 -13.64
C LYS A 61 -1.13 -14.99 -13.14
N GLY A 62 -1.34 -13.68 -12.88
CA GLY A 62 -0.34 -12.76 -12.39
C GLY A 62 0.13 -13.12 -10.99
N LYS A 63 1.37 -12.77 -10.68
CA LYS A 63 2.01 -12.98 -9.38
C LYS A 63 2.76 -11.72 -8.96
N VAL A 64 3.05 -11.63 -7.67
CA VAL A 64 3.95 -10.61 -7.14
C VAL A 64 5.32 -10.69 -7.84
N ASN A 65 5.96 -9.56 -8.06
CA ASN A 65 7.19 -9.41 -8.85
C ASN A 65 7.02 -9.79 -10.34
N GLN A 66 5.79 -9.73 -10.85
CA GLN A 66 5.44 -9.79 -12.25
C GLN A 66 4.60 -8.57 -12.63
N VAL A 67 4.24 -8.45 -13.91
CA VAL A 67 3.47 -7.31 -14.42
C VAL A 67 2.13 -7.80 -14.96
N ILE A 68 1.04 -7.23 -14.46
CA ILE A 68 -0.26 -7.30 -15.15
C ILE A 68 -0.45 -6.04 -15.98
N TYR A 69 -1.15 -6.13 -17.10
CA TYR A 69 -1.44 -4.98 -17.95
C TYR A 69 -2.78 -5.14 -18.66
N TRP A 70 -3.36 -4.02 -19.06
CA TRP A 70 -4.56 -4.01 -19.88
C TRP A 70 -4.17 -3.72 -21.32
N GLY A 71 -4.37 -4.71 -22.20
CA GLY A 71 -4.04 -4.66 -23.63
C GLY A 71 -5.01 -3.80 -24.46
N ARG A 72 -5.77 -2.91 -23.80
CA ARG A 72 -6.61 -1.86 -24.37
C ARG A 72 -6.85 -0.76 -23.34
N PRO A 73 -7.35 0.43 -23.71
CA PRO A 73 -7.82 1.42 -22.73
C PRO A 73 -8.81 0.79 -21.75
N LEU A 74 -8.74 1.22 -20.48
CA LEU A 74 -9.61 0.70 -19.43
C LEU A 74 -11.09 0.96 -19.76
N ASP A 75 -11.93 0.01 -19.39
CA ASP A 75 -13.38 0.07 -19.52
C ASP A 75 -14.06 -0.22 -18.18
N SER A 76 -15.38 -0.44 -18.19
CA SER A 76 -16.19 -0.72 -16.99
C SER A 76 -15.82 -2.00 -16.24
N LYS A 77 -15.02 -2.88 -16.81
CA LYS A 77 -14.49 -4.08 -16.15
C LYS A 77 -13.39 -3.77 -15.14
N ASN A 78 -12.82 -2.56 -15.18
CA ASN A 78 -11.83 -2.11 -14.21
C ASN A 78 -12.48 -1.16 -13.20
N GLN A 79 -12.60 -1.60 -11.96
CA GLN A 79 -13.13 -0.84 -10.82
C GLN A 79 -12.03 -0.56 -9.79
N THR A 80 -10.85 -0.17 -10.26
CA THR A 80 -9.68 0.14 -9.40
C THR A 80 -9.35 1.61 -9.44
N LEU A 81 -9.38 2.21 -10.64
CA LEU A 81 -8.92 3.56 -10.91
C LEU A 81 -9.94 4.30 -11.78
N THR A 82 -9.95 5.63 -11.70
CA THR A 82 -10.57 6.46 -12.72
C THR A 82 -9.76 6.32 -14.01
N PRO A 83 -10.31 5.78 -15.09
CA PRO A 83 -9.55 5.52 -16.30
C PRO A 83 -9.11 6.80 -17.00
N ASN A 84 -7.85 6.80 -17.49
CA ASN A 84 -7.36 7.78 -18.44
C ASN A 84 -7.38 7.13 -19.84
N PRO A 85 -8.13 7.66 -20.80
CA PRO A 85 -8.22 7.08 -22.13
C PRO A 85 -6.91 7.19 -22.95
N ASP A 86 -6.01 8.09 -22.56
CA ASP A 86 -4.78 8.41 -23.28
C ASP A 86 -3.56 7.59 -22.81
N ALA A 87 -3.79 6.50 -22.08
CA ALA A 87 -2.72 5.62 -21.63
C ALA A 87 -3.18 4.17 -21.47
N LEU A 88 -2.25 3.24 -21.66
CA LEU A 88 -2.40 1.84 -21.27
C LEU A 88 -1.74 1.62 -19.92
N TYR A 89 -2.40 0.86 -19.05
CA TYR A 89 -1.97 0.63 -17.69
C TYR A 89 -1.22 -0.68 -17.54
N PHE A 90 -0.08 -0.62 -16.84
CA PHE A 90 0.70 -1.76 -16.38
C PHE A 90 0.88 -1.61 -14.88
N ILE A 91 0.65 -2.67 -14.12
CA ILE A 91 0.89 -2.67 -12.68
C ILE A 91 1.89 -3.77 -12.34
N ALA A 92 2.96 -3.38 -11.66
CA ALA A 92 3.91 -4.31 -11.07
C ALA A 92 3.76 -4.25 -9.54
N PHE A 93 3.10 -5.24 -8.94
CA PHE A 93 3.11 -5.41 -7.50
C PHE A 93 4.44 -6.02 -7.10
N TYR A 94 5.27 -5.26 -6.38
CA TYR A 94 6.56 -5.74 -5.90
C TYR A 94 6.51 -6.16 -4.44
N ASN A 95 7.41 -7.07 -4.05
CA ASN A 95 7.66 -7.44 -2.66
C ASN A 95 9.16 -7.66 -2.45
N THR A 96 9.67 -7.04 -1.41
CA THR A 96 11.11 -7.03 -1.07
C THR A 96 11.45 -7.93 0.12
N LYS A 97 10.54 -8.82 0.58
CA LYS A 97 10.82 -9.74 1.70
C LYS A 97 12.02 -10.64 1.44
N ASP A 98 12.18 -11.09 0.19
CA ASP A 98 13.29 -11.95 -0.22
C ASP A 98 14.54 -11.16 -0.69
N GLY A 99 14.50 -9.84 -0.59
CA GLY A 99 15.60 -8.96 -0.96
C GLY A 99 15.20 -7.80 -1.86
N PRO A 100 16.14 -6.92 -2.20
CA PRO A 100 15.89 -5.76 -3.04
C PRO A 100 15.36 -6.10 -4.43
N ILE A 101 14.44 -5.27 -4.93
CA ILE A 101 13.84 -5.41 -6.27
C ILE A 101 14.29 -4.26 -7.17
N VAL A 102 14.59 -4.57 -8.41
CA VAL A 102 14.89 -3.59 -9.46
C VAL A 102 13.68 -3.43 -10.39
N LEU A 103 13.28 -2.19 -10.61
CA LEU A 103 12.42 -1.76 -11.70
C LEU A 103 13.31 -1.09 -12.76
N ASP A 104 13.48 -1.72 -13.91
CA ASP A 104 14.29 -1.21 -15.02
C ASP A 104 13.33 -0.63 -16.08
N LEU A 105 13.26 0.69 -16.16
CA LEU A 105 12.27 1.42 -16.94
C LEU A 105 12.90 1.99 -18.21
N PRO A 106 12.24 1.84 -19.38
CA PRO A 106 12.81 2.23 -20.67
C PRO A 106 12.88 3.76 -20.84
N PRO A 107 13.83 4.28 -21.64
CA PRO A 107 13.79 5.68 -22.03
C PRO A 107 12.61 5.99 -22.94
N ALA A 108 12.12 7.24 -22.91
CA ALA A 108 11.20 7.78 -23.89
C ALA A 108 11.92 7.96 -25.22
N ASP A 109 11.31 7.49 -26.29
CA ASP A 109 11.84 7.57 -27.66
C ASP A 109 10.71 7.66 -28.72
N ALA A 110 11.04 7.46 -29.98
CA ALA A 110 10.06 7.47 -31.05
C ALA A 110 8.99 6.37 -30.91
N SER A 111 9.30 5.26 -30.24
CA SER A 111 8.37 4.13 -30.02
C SER A 111 7.38 4.38 -28.89
N GLY A 112 7.67 5.30 -27.96
CA GLY A 112 6.76 5.58 -26.85
C GLY A 112 7.34 6.42 -25.73
N SER A 113 6.49 6.69 -24.77
CA SER A 113 6.84 7.34 -23.50
C SER A 113 5.92 6.83 -22.39
N PHE A 114 6.29 7.10 -21.14
CA PHE A 114 5.49 6.69 -19.99
C PHE A 114 5.49 7.75 -18.89
N ASN A 115 4.55 7.56 -17.96
CA ASN A 115 4.57 8.13 -16.61
C ASN A 115 4.35 7.00 -15.63
N ALA A 116 5.15 6.94 -14.56
CA ALA A 116 5.01 5.92 -13.53
C ALA A 116 5.08 6.53 -12.14
N ASN A 117 4.23 6.01 -11.26
CA ASN A 117 4.26 6.27 -9.82
C ASN A 117 4.63 4.97 -9.13
N ILE A 118 5.63 5.02 -8.26
CA ILE A 118 6.08 3.90 -7.44
C ILE A 118 5.71 4.22 -6.00
N VAL A 119 4.93 3.34 -5.37
CA VAL A 119 4.34 3.61 -4.05
C VAL A 119 4.48 2.40 -3.13
N THR A 120 4.43 2.65 -1.81
CA THR A 120 4.37 1.62 -0.77
C THR A 120 2.98 0.97 -0.70
N VAL A 121 2.78 -0.05 0.17
CA VAL A 121 1.44 -0.62 0.44
C VAL A 121 0.47 0.42 1.01
N TRP A 122 0.96 1.45 1.70
CA TRP A 122 0.18 2.58 2.20
C TRP A 122 -0.07 3.65 1.14
N GLN A 123 0.27 3.37 -0.12
CA GLN A 123 0.17 4.27 -1.27
C GLN A 123 0.94 5.59 -1.08
N MET A 124 1.96 5.57 -0.21
CA MET A 124 2.89 6.68 -0.04
C MET A 124 3.89 6.68 -1.19
N PRO A 125 4.10 7.81 -1.88
CA PRO A 125 5.05 7.90 -2.97
C PRO A 125 6.47 7.58 -2.53
N LEU A 126 7.13 6.68 -3.26
CA LEU A 126 8.57 6.43 -3.17
C LEU A 126 9.31 7.22 -4.24
N GLU A 127 8.79 7.20 -5.48
CA GLU A 127 9.38 7.88 -6.61
C GLU A 127 8.40 8.02 -7.77
N ASP A 128 8.61 9.02 -8.59
CA ASP A 128 7.99 9.20 -9.88
C ASP A 128 9.02 9.05 -11.01
N ALA A 129 8.67 8.33 -12.06
CA ALA A 129 9.52 8.14 -13.23
C ALA A 129 8.79 8.55 -14.53
N GLY A 130 9.55 8.84 -15.58
CA GLY A 130 9.07 9.36 -16.84
C GLY A 130 9.54 10.80 -17.08
N ARG A 131 8.96 11.48 -18.04
CA ARG A 131 9.44 12.81 -18.49
C ARG A 131 9.52 13.86 -17.38
N LEU A 132 8.61 13.82 -16.41
CA LEU A 132 8.57 14.74 -15.26
C LEU A 132 9.16 14.09 -14.00
N GLY A 133 9.49 12.80 -14.06
CA GLY A 133 10.06 12.06 -12.94
C GLY A 133 11.57 12.20 -12.82
N ILE A 134 12.15 11.34 -11.98
CA ILE A 134 13.58 11.35 -11.64
C ILE A 134 14.50 11.18 -12.86
N ASP A 135 14.06 10.42 -13.86
CA ASP A 135 14.84 10.07 -15.05
C ASP A 135 14.72 11.10 -16.19
N LYS A 136 13.84 12.07 -16.08
CA LYS A 136 13.56 13.06 -17.14
C LYS A 136 13.30 12.44 -18.52
N GLY A 137 12.74 11.22 -18.54
CA GLY A 137 12.49 10.44 -19.75
C GLY A 137 13.71 9.73 -20.32
N GLN A 138 14.83 9.66 -19.61
CA GLN A 138 16.04 8.95 -20.06
C GLN A 138 16.03 7.45 -19.71
N GLY A 139 14.99 7.00 -19.00
CA GLY A 139 14.93 5.66 -18.42
C GLY A 139 15.74 5.55 -17.13
N VAL A 140 15.39 4.61 -16.28
CA VAL A 140 16.01 4.45 -14.96
C VAL A 140 15.98 3.01 -14.49
N LYS A 141 17.05 2.59 -13.82
CA LYS A 141 17.06 1.40 -12.97
C LYS A 141 16.80 1.85 -11.54
N LEU A 142 15.55 1.74 -11.09
CA LEU A 142 15.16 2.05 -9.73
C LEU A 142 15.33 0.81 -8.85
N LEU A 143 16.13 0.95 -7.80
CA LEU A 143 16.38 -0.10 -6.81
C LEU A 143 15.55 0.17 -5.56
N ILE A 144 14.60 -0.70 -5.26
CA ILE A 144 13.78 -0.64 -4.04
C ILE A 144 14.42 -1.55 -2.99
N LEU A 145 14.86 -0.95 -1.89
CA LEU A 145 15.42 -1.63 -0.75
C LEU A 145 14.32 -1.98 0.26
N PRO A 146 14.38 -3.17 0.90
CA PRO A 146 13.45 -3.54 1.96
C PRO A 146 13.60 -2.67 3.21
N PRO A 147 12.60 -2.64 4.10
CA PRO A 147 12.71 -2.00 5.40
C PRO A 147 13.94 -2.47 6.16
N GLY A 148 14.67 -1.53 6.73
CA GLY A 148 15.85 -1.83 7.57
C GLY A 148 17.05 -2.40 6.82
N TYR A 149 17.11 -2.33 5.50
CA TYR A 149 18.28 -2.79 4.71
C TYR A 149 19.58 -2.14 5.19
N LYS A 150 20.62 -2.95 5.44
CA LYS A 150 21.93 -2.51 5.96
C LYS A 150 23.08 -2.65 4.95
N GLY A 151 22.80 -3.27 3.80
CA GLY A 151 23.81 -3.44 2.76
C GLY A 151 24.16 -2.14 2.05
N THR A 152 25.28 -2.14 1.32
CA THR A 152 25.63 -1.02 0.44
C THR A 152 25.01 -1.26 -0.93
N PRO A 153 24.13 -0.38 -1.42
CA PRO A 153 23.57 -0.51 -2.75
C PRO A 153 24.68 -0.40 -3.83
N PRO A 154 24.62 -1.22 -4.89
CA PRO A 154 25.56 -1.10 -5.99
C PRO A 154 25.37 0.21 -6.75
N LYS A 155 26.43 0.68 -7.42
CA LYS A 155 26.36 1.87 -8.29
C LYS A 155 25.49 1.61 -9.53
N GLY A 156 24.97 2.68 -10.12
CA GLY A 156 24.19 2.62 -11.37
C GLY A 156 22.68 2.46 -11.18
N TYR A 157 22.19 2.60 -9.96
CA TYR A 157 20.78 2.58 -9.62
C TYR A 157 20.34 3.89 -8.96
N ALA A 158 19.11 4.32 -9.26
CA ALA A 158 18.40 5.25 -8.41
C ALA A 158 17.84 4.47 -7.21
N VAL A 159 18.32 4.72 -6.02
CA VAL A 159 18.02 3.92 -4.83
C VAL A 159 16.90 4.55 -4.01
N ARG A 160 15.91 3.75 -3.63
CA ARG A 160 14.86 4.16 -2.67
C ARG A 160 14.73 3.10 -1.57
N GLN A 161 14.75 3.57 -0.33
CA GLN A 161 14.47 2.75 0.84
C GLN A 161 12.98 2.76 1.09
N SER A 162 12.32 1.59 0.98
CA SER A 162 10.91 1.45 1.37
C SER A 162 10.79 1.25 2.87
N ASP A 163 9.72 1.74 3.46
CA ASP A 163 9.32 1.47 4.85
C ASP A 163 8.37 0.27 4.95
N THR A 164 7.95 -0.30 3.81
CA THR A 164 7.15 -1.52 3.70
C THR A 164 7.83 -2.53 2.79
N PHE A 165 7.50 -3.81 2.96
CA PHE A 165 8.00 -4.86 2.07
C PHE A 165 7.34 -4.82 0.71
N GLY A 166 6.01 -4.66 0.71
CA GLY A 166 5.22 -4.58 -0.51
C GLY A 166 5.03 -3.16 -1.02
N GLY A 167 4.54 -3.08 -2.24
CA GLY A 167 4.12 -1.86 -2.91
C GLY A 167 3.78 -2.14 -4.36
N TYR A 168 3.54 -1.10 -5.14
CA TYR A 168 3.32 -1.27 -6.56
C TYR A 168 3.87 -0.09 -7.37
N MET A 169 4.14 -0.37 -8.62
CA MET A 169 4.37 0.62 -9.66
C MET A 169 3.13 0.67 -10.56
N LEU A 170 2.56 1.85 -10.72
CA LEU A 170 1.57 2.13 -11.74
C LEU A 170 2.25 2.80 -12.92
N PHE A 171 2.47 2.06 -13.98
CA PHE A 171 3.08 2.53 -15.21
C PHE A 171 2.00 2.77 -16.27
N ARG A 172 2.02 3.95 -16.85
CA ARG A 172 1.10 4.38 -17.92
C ARG A 172 1.90 4.55 -19.22
N ALA A 173 1.74 3.62 -20.17
CA ALA A 173 2.26 3.80 -21.51
C ALA A 173 1.37 4.80 -22.26
N ASN A 174 1.91 5.95 -22.63
CA ASN A 174 1.15 7.02 -23.25
C ASN A 174 0.75 6.65 -24.69
N LEU A 175 -0.52 6.86 -25.01
CA LEU A 175 -1.04 6.73 -26.37
C LEU A 175 -0.81 8.04 -27.15
N LYS A 176 -0.53 7.92 -28.44
CA LYS A 176 -0.47 9.05 -29.38
C LYS A 176 -1.82 9.25 -30.07
N SER A 177 -2.55 8.14 -30.21
CA SER A 177 -3.91 8.07 -30.77
C SER A 177 -4.61 6.83 -30.18
N HIS A 178 -5.89 6.63 -30.53
CA HIS A 178 -6.64 5.43 -30.14
C HIS A 178 -6.71 4.38 -31.27
N SER A 179 -5.86 4.48 -32.31
CA SER A 179 -5.79 3.47 -33.34
C SER A 179 -5.24 2.15 -32.81
N ALA A 180 -5.64 1.03 -33.39
CA ALA A 180 -5.13 -0.29 -33.01
C ALA A 180 -3.59 -0.35 -33.10
N ALA A 181 -3.01 0.25 -34.16
CA ALA A 181 -1.55 0.30 -34.32
C ALA A 181 -0.85 1.06 -33.21
N ASP A 182 -1.44 2.15 -32.68
CA ASP A 182 -0.86 2.91 -31.58
C ASP A 182 -1.02 2.17 -30.23
N VAL A 183 -2.15 1.48 -30.02
CA VAL A 183 -2.35 0.60 -28.87
C VAL A 183 -1.30 -0.52 -28.86
N ASP A 184 -1.08 -1.19 -30.01
CA ASP A 184 -0.05 -2.23 -30.13
C ASP A 184 1.37 -1.69 -29.87
N ALA A 185 1.68 -0.49 -30.38
CA ALA A 185 2.95 0.17 -30.14
C ALA A 185 3.14 0.50 -28.64
N ALA A 186 2.12 1.00 -27.97
CA ALA A 186 2.16 1.29 -26.53
C ALA A 186 2.31 0.02 -25.68
N ILE A 187 1.67 -1.09 -26.07
CA ILE A 187 1.89 -2.40 -25.44
C ILE A 187 3.34 -2.85 -25.63
N ALA A 188 3.86 -2.79 -26.83
CA ALA A 188 5.24 -3.17 -27.13
C ALA A 188 6.24 -2.31 -26.34
N TYR A 189 5.99 -1.00 -26.27
CA TYR A 189 6.81 -0.07 -25.48
C TYR A 189 6.75 -0.41 -23.98
N GLY A 190 5.56 -0.61 -23.39
CA GLY A 190 5.41 -0.96 -21.98
C GLY A 190 6.09 -2.26 -21.61
N LYS A 191 6.10 -3.24 -22.52
CA LYS A 191 6.80 -4.53 -22.33
C LYS A 191 8.33 -4.44 -22.37
N ARG A 192 8.91 -3.26 -22.61
CA ARG A 192 10.37 -3.03 -22.46
C ARG A 192 10.80 -2.90 -21.00
N MET A 193 9.87 -2.58 -20.08
CA MET A 193 10.18 -2.56 -18.65
C MET A 193 10.60 -3.94 -18.15
N LYS A 194 11.44 -3.96 -17.10
CA LYS A 194 11.80 -5.21 -16.41
C LYS A 194 11.60 -5.05 -14.91
N ILE A 195 11.22 -6.16 -14.26
CA ILE A 195 11.20 -6.31 -12.82
C ILE A 195 11.95 -7.58 -12.45
N TYR A 196 12.91 -7.47 -11.55
CA TYR A 196 13.73 -8.60 -11.13
C TYR A 196 14.38 -8.38 -9.75
N PRO A 197 14.71 -9.45 -9.00
CA PRO A 197 15.51 -9.36 -7.80
C PRO A 197 16.91 -8.83 -8.08
N LEU A 198 17.44 -7.95 -7.23
CA LEU A 198 18.82 -7.44 -7.37
C LEU A 198 19.86 -8.57 -7.43
N ALA A 199 19.64 -9.66 -6.68
CA ALA A 199 20.51 -10.84 -6.70
C ALA A 199 20.68 -11.47 -8.09
N GLN A 200 19.74 -11.22 -9.01
CA GLN A 200 19.76 -11.73 -10.39
C GLN A 200 20.13 -10.65 -11.42
N ALA A 201 20.64 -9.51 -10.98
CA ALA A 201 20.94 -8.38 -11.87
C ALA A 201 22.00 -8.66 -12.93
N ALA A 202 22.92 -9.63 -12.70
CA ALA A 202 23.90 -10.06 -13.69
C ALA A 202 23.28 -10.78 -14.90
N ASN A 203 22.18 -11.52 -14.67
CA ASN A 203 21.42 -12.22 -15.71
C ASN A 203 19.93 -12.18 -15.33
N PRO A 204 19.25 -11.04 -15.53
CA PRO A 204 17.86 -10.87 -15.13
C PRO A 204 16.95 -11.86 -15.87
N PRO A 205 16.03 -12.53 -15.15
CA PRO A 205 15.06 -13.39 -15.80
C PRO A 205 14.12 -12.55 -16.68
N PRO A 206 13.51 -13.15 -17.72
CA PRO A 206 12.46 -12.49 -18.48
C PRO A 206 11.32 -12.02 -17.57
N THR A 207 10.89 -10.77 -17.74
CA THR A 207 9.70 -10.26 -17.03
C THR A 207 8.46 -10.95 -17.57
N VAL A 208 7.63 -11.47 -16.68
CA VAL A 208 6.35 -12.08 -17.02
C VAL A 208 5.28 -11.00 -17.11
N PHE A 209 4.57 -10.94 -18.24
CA PHE A 209 3.46 -10.04 -18.47
C PHE A 209 2.16 -10.82 -18.66
N THR A 210 1.13 -10.46 -17.89
CA THR A 210 -0.20 -11.06 -17.98
C THR A 210 -1.20 -10.01 -18.46
N ASP A 211 -1.82 -10.23 -19.62
CA ASP A 211 -2.90 -9.37 -20.12
C ASP A 211 -4.19 -9.69 -19.36
N VAL A 212 -4.76 -8.67 -18.73
CA VAL A 212 -5.97 -8.77 -17.90
C VAL A 212 -7.14 -7.93 -18.45
N LYS A 213 -7.06 -7.54 -19.72
CA LYS A 213 -8.07 -6.66 -20.35
C LYS A 213 -9.51 -7.21 -20.32
N ASP A 214 -9.68 -8.52 -20.24
CA ASP A 214 -11.00 -9.16 -20.22
C ASP A 214 -11.44 -9.61 -18.81
N VAL A 215 -10.62 -9.33 -17.79
CA VAL A 215 -10.90 -9.67 -16.39
C VAL A 215 -11.75 -8.56 -15.76
N ASP A 216 -12.82 -8.96 -15.06
CA ASP A 216 -13.57 -8.06 -14.17
C ASP A 216 -12.74 -7.83 -12.91
N PHE A 217 -11.91 -6.78 -12.97
CA PHE A 217 -10.95 -6.42 -11.94
C PHE A 217 -11.57 -5.37 -11.02
N ASP A 218 -12.08 -5.80 -9.86
CA ASP A 218 -12.81 -4.97 -8.90
C ASP A 218 -12.11 -4.93 -7.55
N SER A 219 -11.39 -3.86 -7.27
CA SER A 219 -10.78 -3.58 -5.97
C SER A 219 -11.53 -2.53 -5.16
N THR A 220 -12.83 -2.39 -5.40
CA THR A 220 -13.70 -1.48 -4.65
C THR A 220 -13.70 -1.86 -3.16
N ILE A 221 -13.42 -0.88 -2.30
CA ILE A 221 -13.46 -1.07 -0.85
C ILE A 221 -14.89 -1.31 -0.41
N ARG A 222 -15.12 -2.42 0.30
CA ARG A 222 -16.39 -2.71 0.96
C ARG A 222 -16.31 -2.29 2.42
N TYR A 223 -17.26 -1.47 2.85
CA TYR A 223 -17.31 -0.97 4.23
C TYR A 223 -18.16 -1.90 5.11
N ASP A 224 -17.70 -3.16 5.22
CA ASP A 224 -18.27 -4.21 6.05
C ASP A 224 -17.16 -4.91 6.86
N ALA A 225 -17.47 -6.03 7.51
CA ALA A 225 -16.51 -6.77 8.33
C ALA A 225 -15.27 -7.24 7.55
N SER A 226 -15.38 -7.44 6.23
CA SER A 226 -14.25 -7.86 5.38
C SER A 226 -13.14 -6.81 5.32
N PHE A 227 -13.48 -5.52 5.51
CA PHE A 227 -12.49 -4.44 5.61
C PHE A 227 -11.46 -4.73 6.70
N PHE A 228 -11.93 -5.10 7.89
CA PHE A 228 -11.04 -5.35 9.04
C PHE A 228 -10.21 -6.63 8.86
N THR A 229 -10.75 -7.65 8.19
CA THR A 229 -10.00 -8.86 7.82
C THR A 229 -8.85 -8.52 6.86
N ASN A 230 -9.10 -7.69 5.86
CA ASN A 230 -8.08 -7.25 4.91
C ASN A 230 -7.05 -6.34 5.60
N LEU A 231 -7.50 -5.42 6.46
CA LEU A 231 -6.60 -4.56 7.23
C LEU A 231 -5.68 -5.38 8.14
N ASP A 232 -6.23 -6.35 8.89
CA ASP A 232 -5.46 -7.25 9.76
C ASP A 232 -4.40 -8.01 8.97
N ARG A 233 -4.76 -8.61 7.82
CA ARG A 233 -3.81 -9.29 6.93
C ARG A 233 -2.61 -8.40 6.61
N MET A 234 -2.84 -7.14 6.28
CA MET A 234 -1.78 -6.20 5.92
C MET A 234 -0.93 -5.79 7.11
N VAL A 235 -1.56 -5.49 8.24
CA VAL A 235 -0.85 -5.13 9.49
C VAL A 235 0.04 -6.28 10.00
N GLN A 236 -0.37 -7.55 9.80
CA GLN A 236 0.43 -8.72 10.18
C GLN A 236 1.58 -8.99 9.22
N ASN A 237 1.47 -8.58 7.96
CA ASN A 237 2.46 -8.88 6.92
C ASN A 237 3.50 -7.79 6.69
N GLU A 238 3.25 -6.56 7.15
CA GLU A 238 4.09 -5.40 6.92
C GLU A 238 4.69 -4.86 8.23
N PRO A 239 5.82 -4.13 8.19
CA PRO A 239 6.39 -3.52 9.39
C PRO A 239 5.46 -2.48 9.98
N TRP A 240 5.47 -2.39 11.31
CA TRP A 240 4.81 -1.31 12.02
C TRP A 240 5.58 0.00 11.83
N LEU A 241 4.87 1.03 11.38
CA LEU A 241 5.49 2.31 11.09
C LEU A 241 5.40 3.23 12.32
N GLN A 242 6.51 3.88 12.65
CA GLN A 242 6.57 4.80 13.79
C GLN A 242 5.54 5.94 13.70
N ARG A 243 5.25 6.43 12.50
CA ARG A 243 4.25 7.47 12.26
C ARG A 243 2.83 7.05 12.66
N ASP A 244 2.54 5.74 12.63
CA ASP A 244 1.20 5.19 12.90
C ASP A 244 1.02 4.77 14.36
N ARG A 245 2.06 4.95 15.20
CA ARG A 245 2.04 4.48 16.59
C ARG A 245 0.84 5.01 17.38
N ALA A 246 0.50 6.29 17.20
CA ALA A 246 -0.60 6.89 17.95
C ALA A 246 -1.94 6.22 17.65
N ILE A 247 -2.26 5.97 16.36
CA ILE A 247 -3.50 5.28 15.98
C ILE A 247 -3.49 3.83 16.43
N ILE A 248 -2.36 3.13 16.29
CA ILE A 248 -2.21 1.73 16.72
C ILE A 248 -2.42 1.62 18.23
N ASP A 249 -1.82 2.50 19.05
CA ASP A 249 -1.99 2.49 20.50
C ASP A 249 -3.44 2.78 20.90
N GLN A 250 -4.14 3.64 20.16
CA GLN A 250 -5.57 3.88 20.38
C GLN A 250 -6.43 2.65 20.03
N LEU A 251 -6.12 1.95 18.95
CA LEU A 251 -6.86 0.74 18.55
C LEU A 251 -6.66 -0.41 19.55
N LYS A 252 -5.49 -0.51 20.19
CA LYS A 252 -5.23 -1.51 21.22
C LYS A 252 -6.15 -1.37 22.44
N THR A 253 -6.66 -0.18 22.74
CA THR A 253 -7.59 0.04 23.87
C THR A 253 -8.94 -0.68 23.70
N LEU A 254 -9.21 -1.29 22.55
CA LEU A 254 -10.37 -2.16 22.34
C LEU A 254 -10.17 -3.59 22.88
N ARG A 255 -8.93 -3.96 23.25
CA ARG A 255 -8.61 -5.31 23.78
C ARG A 255 -8.79 -5.41 25.28
N ASP A 256 -8.78 -4.29 26.00
CA ASP A 256 -8.89 -4.15 27.45
C ASP A 256 -10.32 -3.74 27.84
#